data_799c0da964b8c5dd62d5799fa399b0aa
#
_entry.id   799c0da964b8c5dd62d5799fa399b0aa
#
_cell.length_a   1.000
_cell.length_b   1.000
_cell.length_c   1.000
_cell.angle_alpha   90.00
_cell.angle_beta   90.00
_cell.angle_gamma   90.00
#
_symmetry.space_group_name_H-M   'P 1'
#
loop_
_entity.id
_entity.type
_entity.pdbx_description
1 polymer ?
#
loop_
_entity_poly.entity_id
_entity_poly.type
_entity_poly.pdbx_seq_one_letter_code
_entity_poly.pdbx_strand_id
1 'polypeptide(L)'
;LNEKWGGELSYLVCVEKDYLAPREYYLSKKACPEPERQNLSDIVETERELTIIYVPEYIMETVSLMKQANPDMRRLLFLSDKRYISAQNQNSIHKAITNNFPDVKLELVTAGDIQTDELIDILQNADKQTGILYYSWILLHTQGNKEVLSSDTYRMISSYTDLPVFTLNDMDIVENGMAGGFFFPASNISNTLINTINGLLRNEVFNTIITPYQPHPV
;
A
#
# COMPACT_ATOMS: atom_id res chain seq x y z
N LEU A 1 -25.00 2.72 -7.59
CA LEU A 1 -25.48 2.45 -6.21
C LEU A 1 -26.80 3.16 -5.94
N ASN A 2 -26.97 4.41 -6.37
CA ASN A 2 -28.19 5.18 -6.17
C ASN A 2 -29.45 4.54 -6.78
N GLU A 3 -29.35 3.91 -7.94
CA GLU A 3 -30.47 3.20 -8.58
C GLU A 3 -31.02 2.03 -7.75
N LYS A 4 -30.17 1.43 -6.90
CA LYS A 4 -30.55 0.26 -6.09
C LYS A 4 -31.12 0.64 -4.73
N TRP A 5 -30.79 1.82 -4.18
CA TRP A 5 -31.14 2.20 -2.80
C TRP A 5 -32.13 3.34 -2.70
N GLY A 6 -32.45 4.00 -3.83
CA GLY A 6 -33.61 4.89 -3.99
C GLY A 6 -33.72 6.08 -3.03
N GLY A 7 -32.61 6.57 -2.47
CA GLY A 7 -32.62 7.62 -1.46
C GLY A 7 -31.39 8.53 -1.56
N GLU A 8 -31.42 9.64 -0.85
CA GLU A 8 -30.29 10.54 -0.63
C GLU A 8 -29.28 9.85 0.28
N LEU A 9 -28.30 9.15 -0.33
CA LEU A 9 -27.22 8.48 0.40
C LEU A 9 -25.93 9.25 0.23
N SER A 10 -25.33 9.66 1.32
CA SER A 10 -23.99 10.19 1.34
C SER A 10 -22.97 9.04 1.37
N TYR A 11 -21.96 9.11 0.52
CA TYR A 11 -20.91 8.12 0.39
C TYR A 11 -19.61 8.62 1.02
N LEU A 12 -19.02 7.80 1.86
CA LEU A 12 -17.66 7.98 2.39
C LEU A 12 -16.80 6.81 1.95
N VAL A 13 -15.73 7.11 1.21
CA VAL A 13 -14.84 6.11 0.62
C VAL A 13 -13.40 6.39 1.03
N CYS A 14 -12.69 5.36 1.48
CA CYS A 14 -11.25 5.44 1.75
C CYS A 14 -10.49 4.80 0.58
N VAL A 15 -9.48 5.51 0.06
CA VAL A 15 -8.69 5.07 -1.09
C VAL A 15 -7.19 5.36 -0.90
N GLU A 16 -6.36 4.53 -1.53
CA GLU A 16 -4.89 4.65 -1.50
C GLU A 16 -4.33 5.21 -2.81
N LYS A 17 -5.14 5.32 -3.85
CA LYS A 17 -4.75 5.86 -5.16
C LYS A 17 -5.58 7.09 -5.48
N ASP A 18 -4.98 8.04 -6.19
CA ASP A 18 -5.60 9.29 -6.65
C ASP A 18 -6.48 9.13 -7.89
N TYR A 19 -6.77 7.88 -8.28
CA TYR A 19 -7.59 7.54 -9.43
C TYR A 19 -8.40 6.26 -9.20
N LEU A 20 -9.47 6.10 -9.98
CA LEU A 20 -10.15 4.83 -10.19
C LEU A 20 -9.77 4.25 -11.57
N ALA A 21 -9.75 2.93 -11.65
CA ALA A 21 -9.54 2.19 -12.89
C ALA A 21 -10.87 1.58 -13.39
N PRO A 22 -11.03 1.32 -14.69
CA PRO A 22 -12.08 0.47 -15.21
C PRO A 22 -12.11 -0.91 -14.54
N ARG A 23 -13.30 -1.48 -14.40
CA ARG A 23 -13.56 -2.73 -13.67
C ARG A 23 -12.69 -3.90 -14.13
N GLU A 24 -12.38 -3.96 -15.42
CA GLU A 24 -11.56 -5.03 -16.01
C GLU A 24 -10.15 -5.10 -15.42
N TYR A 25 -9.57 -3.98 -15.01
CA TYR A 25 -8.25 -3.97 -14.37
C TYR A 25 -8.29 -4.60 -12.98
N TYR A 26 -9.34 -4.35 -12.20
CA TYR A 26 -9.53 -5.00 -10.90
C TYR A 26 -9.70 -6.51 -11.04
N LEU A 27 -10.43 -6.96 -12.05
CA LEU A 27 -10.67 -8.38 -12.31
C LEU A 27 -9.45 -9.09 -12.88
N SER A 28 -8.73 -8.45 -13.81
CA SER A 28 -7.51 -9.02 -14.42
C SER A 28 -6.27 -8.87 -13.56
N LYS A 29 -6.34 -8.08 -12.47
CA LYS A 29 -5.20 -7.77 -11.56
C LYS A 29 -4.02 -7.14 -12.30
N LYS A 30 -4.25 -6.41 -13.38
CA LYS A 30 -3.23 -5.68 -14.14
C LYS A 30 -3.22 -4.21 -13.75
N ALA A 31 -2.05 -3.59 -13.85
CA ALA A 31 -1.94 -2.15 -13.64
C ALA A 31 -2.71 -1.38 -14.72
N CYS A 32 -3.51 -0.39 -14.31
CA CYS A 32 -4.25 0.45 -15.23
C CYS A 32 -3.31 1.48 -15.88
N PRO A 33 -3.27 1.60 -17.22
CA PRO A 33 -2.53 2.66 -17.91
C PRO A 33 -3.06 4.05 -17.53
N GLU A 34 -2.16 5.04 -17.51
CA GLU A 34 -2.54 6.41 -17.14
C GLU A 34 -3.70 7.01 -17.97
N PRO A 35 -3.75 6.83 -19.30
CA PRO A 35 -4.83 7.39 -20.11
C PRO A 35 -6.24 6.83 -19.81
N GLU A 36 -6.30 5.67 -19.15
CA GLU A 36 -7.56 5.00 -18.82
C GLU A 36 -8.00 5.23 -17.36
N ARG A 37 -7.24 6.04 -16.62
CA ARG A 37 -7.55 6.39 -15.22
C ARG A 37 -8.56 7.52 -15.16
N GLN A 38 -9.46 7.41 -14.21
CA GLN A 38 -10.35 8.49 -13.83
C GLN A 38 -9.87 9.11 -12.52
N ASN A 39 -9.49 10.39 -12.54
CA ASN A 39 -8.97 11.06 -11.35
C ASN A 39 -10.06 11.22 -10.28
N LEU A 40 -9.68 11.14 -9.02
CA LEU A 40 -10.64 11.32 -7.91
C LEU A 40 -11.26 12.72 -7.89
N SER A 41 -10.51 13.76 -8.27
CA SER A 41 -10.99 15.14 -8.38
C SER A 41 -12.20 15.24 -9.32
N ASP A 42 -12.08 14.63 -10.51
CA ASP A 42 -13.12 14.67 -11.52
C ASP A 42 -14.39 13.90 -11.05
N ILE A 43 -14.19 12.81 -10.31
CA ILE A 43 -15.28 12.00 -9.75
C ILE A 43 -16.03 12.80 -8.69
N VAL A 44 -15.32 13.45 -7.74
CA VAL A 44 -15.94 14.23 -6.66
C VAL A 44 -16.69 15.45 -7.22
N GLU A 45 -16.21 16.06 -8.31
CA GLU A 45 -16.90 17.17 -8.98
C GLU A 45 -18.20 16.73 -9.67
N THR A 46 -18.28 15.50 -10.16
CA THR A 46 -19.44 14.99 -10.92
C THR A 46 -20.46 14.26 -10.05
N GLU A 47 -20.00 13.58 -9.00
CA GLU A 47 -20.85 12.80 -8.09
C GLU A 47 -21.36 13.70 -6.94
N ARG A 48 -22.66 13.63 -6.67
CA ARG A 48 -23.26 14.32 -5.52
C ARG A 48 -23.08 13.47 -4.25
N GLU A 49 -22.79 14.14 -3.14
CA GLU A 49 -22.72 13.53 -1.81
C GLU A 49 -21.62 12.46 -1.66
N LEU A 50 -20.49 12.62 -2.36
CA LEU A 50 -19.32 11.78 -2.25
C LEU A 50 -18.21 12.49 -1.47
N THR A 51 -17.76 11.88 -0.40
CA THR A 51 -16.56 12.32 0.34
C THR A 51 -15.51 11.21 0.28
N ILE A 52 -14.29 11.56 -0.08
CA ILE A 52 -13.17 10.62 -0.21
C ILE A 52 -12.13 10.94 0.84
N ILE A 53 -11.70 9.94 1.62
CA ILE A 53 -10.48 9.99 2.42
C ILE A 53 -9.39 9.35 1.59
N TYR A 54 -8.42 10.18 1.15
CA TYR A 54 -7.28 9.75 0.36
C TYR A 54 -6.07 9.54 1.25
N VAL A 55 -5.58 8.31 1.32
CA VAL A 55 -4.42 7.89 2.13
C VAL A 55 -3.35 7.37 1.17
N PRO A 56 -2.53 8.26 0.58
CA PRO A 56 -1.50 7.85 -0.37
C PRO A 56 -0.40 7.01 0.29
N GLU A 57 0.19 6.12 -0.49
CA GLU A 57 1.39 5.39 -0.12
C GLU A 57 2.64 6.20 -0.50
N TYR A 58 3.56 6.33 0.45
CA TYR A 58 4.79 7.12 0.31
C TYR A 58 5.98 6.22 -0.05
N ILE A 59 5.94 5.62 -1.23
CA ILE A 59 6.99 4.71 -1.72
C ILE A 59 8.34 5.41 -1.82
N MET A 60 8.37 6.62 -2.41
CA MET A 60 9.60 7.40 -2.60
C MET A 60 10.26 7.76 -1.29
N GLU A 61 9.47 8.25 -0.35
CA GLU A 61 9.90 8.67 0.97
C GLU A 61 10.42 7.48 1.78
N THR A 62 9.73 6.34 1.69
CA THR A 62 10.17 5.09 2.35
C THR A 62 11.50 4.60 1.76
N VAL A 63 11.65 4.56 0.44
CA VAL A 63 12.92 4.17 -0.19
C VAL A 63 14.04 5.17 0.13
N SER A 64 13.72 6.47 0.21
CA SER A 64 14.67 7.50 0.64
C SER A 64 15.13 7.27 2.09
N LEU A 65 14.20 6.91 2.98
CA LEU A 65 14.50 6.54 4.37
C LEU A 65 15.40 5.29 4.43
N MET A 66 15.10 4.27 3.63
CA MET A 66 15.92 3.06 3.50
C MET A 66 17.35 3.38 3.03
N LYS A 67 17.49 4.26 2.03
CA LYS A 67 18.80 4.72 1.53
C LYS A 67 19.57 5.54 2.56
N GLN A 68 18.88 6.32 3.40
CA GLN A 68 19.51 7.04 4.52
C GLN A 68 20.01 6.07 5.59
N ALA A 69 19.23 5.03 5.91
CA ALA A 69 19.61 4.01 6.87
C ALA A 69 20.72 3.10 6.33
N ASN A 70 20.75 2.85 5.01
CA ASN A 70 21.76 2.04 4.34
C ASN A 70 22.23 2.74 3.04
N PRO A 71 23.21 3.66 3.12
CA PRO A 71 23.73 4.39 1.94
C PRO A 71 24.33 3.46 0.87
N ASP A 72 24.82 2.30 1.27
CA ASP A 72 25.44 1.31 0.38
C ASP A 72 24.41 0.37 -0.28
N MET A 73 23.13 0.57 -0.05
CA MET A 73 22.07 -0.24 -0.67
C MET A 73 22.16 -0.19 -2.21
N ARG A 74 22.27 -1.34 -2.84
CA ARG A 74 22.35 -1.55 -4.30
C ARG A 74 21.25 -2.45 -4.84
N ARG A 75 20.52 -3.13 -3.97
CA ARG A 75 19.44 -4.04 -4.29
C ARG A 75 18.25 -3.72 -3.40
N LEU A 76 17.05 -3.74 -3.95
CA LEU A 76 15.79 -3.60 -3.22
C LEU A 76 14.89 -4.79 -3.53
N LEU A 77 14.60 -5.59 -2.50
CA LEU A 77 13.56 -6.62 -2.56
C LEU A 77 12.22 -5.98 -2.21
N PHE A 78 11.26 -6.02 -3.13
CA PHE A 78 9.89 -5.59 -2.88
C PHE A 78 9.00 -6.81 -2.73
N LEU A 79 8.57 -7.09 -1.49
CA LEU A 79 7.76 -8.25 -1.15
C LEU A 79 6.28 -7.89 -1.30
N SER A 80 5.59 -8.58 -2.20
CA SER A 80 4.18 -8.31 -2.51
C SER A 80 3.43 -9.57 -2.91
N ASP A 81 2.15 -9.45 -3.27
CA ASP A 81 1.31 -10.55 -3.74
C ASP A 81 0.67 -10.24 -5.11
N LYS A 82 -0.26 -11.12 -5.55
CA LYS A 82 -0.92 -11.03 -6.86
C LYS A 82 -2.25 -10.26 -6.85
N ARG A 83 -2.56 -9.50 -5.80
CA ARG A 83 -3.77 -8.67 -5.79
C ARG A 83 -3.61 -7.46 -6.71
N TYR A 84 -4.75 -6.88 -7.13
CA TYR A 84 -4.75 -5.68 -7.98
C TYR A 84 -3.92 -4.55 -7.38
N ILE A 85 -4.11 -4.25 -6.08
CA ILE A 85 -3.38 -3.18 -5.41
C ILE A 85 -1.86 -3.43 -5.39
N SER A 86 -1.44 -4.67 -5.22
CA SER A 86 -0.03 -5.05 -5.27
C SER A 86 0.57 -4.82 -6.66
N ALA A 87 -0.16 -5.13 -7.74
CA ALA A 87 0.27 -4.83 -9.11
C ALA A 87 0.44 -3.33 -9.36
N GLN A 88 -0.42 -2.49 -8.78
CA GLN A 88 -0.26 -1.02 -8.84
C GLN A 88 1.00 -0.58 -8.11
N ASN A 89 1.26 -1.12 -6.92
CA ASN A 89 2.44 -0.77 -6.13
C ASN A 89 3.75 -1.28 -6.75
N GLN A 90 3.75 -2.46 -7.36
CA GLN A 90 4.88 -2.94 -8.17
C GLN A 90 5.21 -1.98 -9.32
N ASN A 91 4.20 -1.45 -10.01
CA ASN A 91 4.39 -0.46 -11.06
C ASN A 91 4.90 0.89 -10.50
N SER A 92 4.36 1.34 -9.38
CA SER A 92 4.76 2.60 -8.73
C SER A 92 6.21 2.53 -8.23
N ILE A 93 6.60 1.44 -7.56
CA ILE A 93 7.98 1.28 -7.08
C ILE A 93 8.97 1.13 -8.22
N HIS A 94 8.60 0.44 -9.29
CA HIS A 94 9.44 0.34 -10.48
C HIS A 94 9.74 1.72 -11.07
N LYS A 95 8.73 2.57 -11.22
CA LYS A 95 8.89 3.97 -11.66
C LYS A 95 9.75 4.78 -10.69
N ALA A 96 9.52 4.65 -9.40
CA ALA A 96 10.25 5.37 -8.36
C ALA A 96 11.75 5.02 -8.39
N ILE A 97 12.09 3.73 -8.44
CA ILE A 97 13.49 3.26 -8.49
C ILE A 97 14.16 3.70 -9.78
N THR A 98 13.54 3.47 -10.94
CA THR A 98 14.11 3.82 -12.24
C THR A 98 14.43 5.31 -12.35
N ASN A 99 13.56 6.18 -11.83
CA ASN A 99 13.70 7.61 -12.00
C ASN A 99 14.61 8.27 -10.95
N ASN A 100 14.66 7.74 -9.71
CA ASN A 100 15.28 8.44 -8.58
C ASN A 100 16.43 7.66 -7.93
N PHE A 101 16.53 6.35 -8.14
CA PHE A 101 17.58 5.50 -7.56
C PHE A 101 18.17 4.55 -8.61
N PRO A 102 18.78 5.10 -9.70
CA PRO A 102 19.24 4.29 -10.83
C PRO A 102 20.38 3.32 -10.47
N ASP A 103 21.02 3.52 -9.33
CA ASP A 103 22.06 2.65 -8.77
C ASP A 103 21.51 1.49 -7.95
N VAL A 104 20.18 1.42 -7.75
CA VAL A 104 19.50 0.37 -6.99
C VAL A 104 18.78 -0.58 -7.96
N LYS A 105 19.14 -1.85 -7.92
CA LYS A 105 18.45 -2.90 -8.66
C LYS A 105 17.17 -3.29 -7.92
N LEU A 106 16.01 -3.06 -8.52
CA LEU A 106 14.73 -3.55 -8.00
C LEU A 106 14.54 -5.03 -8.33
N GLU A 107 14.10 -5.79 -7.35
CA GLU A 107 13.65 -7.18 -7.50
C GLU A 107 12.27 -7.35 -6.89
N LEU A 108 11.28 -7.68 -7.72
CA LEU A 108 9.91 -7.94 -7.30
C LEU A 108 9.82 -9.41 -6.85
N VAL A 109 9.53 -9.60 -5.57
CA VAL A 109 9.33 -10.93 -4.96
C VAL A 109 7.85 -11.06 -4.66
N THR A 110 7.16 -11.92 -5.42
CA THR A 110 5.70 -11.97 -5.44
C THR A 110 5.17 -13.30 -4.90
N ALA A 111 4.36 -13.25 -3.85
CA ALA A 111 3.65 -14.41 -3.32
C ALA A 111 2.80 -15.09 -4.42
N GLY A 112 2.97 -16.40 -4.58
CA GLY A 112 2.33 -17.19 -5.63
C GLY A 112 3.08 -17.25 -6.96
N ASP A 113 4.18 -16.49 -7.14
CA ASP A 113 5.21 -16.80 -8.14
C ASP A 113 6.29 -17.67 -7.52
N ILE A 114 6.60 -17.42 -6.25
CA ILE A 114 7.46 -18.26 -5.41
C ILE A 114 6.69 -18.78 -4.20
N GLN A 115 7.17 -19.83 -3.57
CA GLN A 115 6.64 -20.39 -2.33
C GLN A 115 7.30 -19.73 -1.11
N THR A 116 6.74 -19.96 0.09
CA THR A 116 7.25 -19.34 1.32
C THR A 116 8.66 -19.81 1.69
N ASP A 117 9.01 -21.06 1.41
CA ASP A 117 10.35 -21.60 1.62
C ASP A 117 11.39 -20.92 0.71
N GLU A 118 11.07 -20.67 -0.55
CA GLU A 118 11.92 -19.91 -1.47
C GLU A 118 12.08 -18.43 -0.99
N LEU A 119 11.02 -17.83 -0.43
CA LEU A 119 11.13 -16.50 0.21
C LEU A 119 12.12 -16.52 1.37
N ILE A 120 12.03 -17.53 2.23
CA ILE A 120 12.95 -17.70 3.36
C ILE A 120 14.39 -17.78 2.89
N ASP A 121 14.65 -18.58 1.86
CA ASP A 121 15.99 -18.69 1.26
C ASP A 121 16.49 -17.35 0.71
N ILE A 122 15.63 -16.57 0.05
CA ILE A 122 15.97 -15.23 -0.46
C ILE A 122 16.34 -14.29 0.69
N LEU A 123 15.57 -14.31 1.78
CA LEU A 123 15.78 -13.45 2.93
C LEU A 123 17.09 -13.79 3.68
N GLN A 124 17.36 -15.08 3.90
CA GLN A 124 18.57 -15.55 4.59
C GLN A 124 19.84 -15.30 3.77
N ASN A 125 19.76 -15.31 2.46
CA ASN A 125 20.90 -15.07 1.56
C ASN A 125 21.02 -13.60 1.11
N ALA A 126 20.19 -12.69 1.66
CA ALA A 126 20.28 -11.27 1.36
C ALA A 126 21.54 -10.67 2.01
N ASP A 127 22.34 -9.95 1.22
CA ASP A 127 23.56 -9.30 1.68
C ASP A 127 23.28 -7.91 2.30
N LYS A 128 24.30 -7.30 2.90
CA LYS A 128 24.20 -5.99 3.55
C LYS A 128 23.87 -4.83 2.60
N GLN A 129 24.00 -5.02 1.29
CA GLN A 129 23.63 -4.03 0.28
C GLN A 129 22.17 -4.18 -0.18
N THR A 130 21.44 -5.10 0.45
CA THR A 130 20.03 -5.37 0.15
C THR A 130 19.13 -4.62 1.11
N GLY A 131 18.18 -3.84 0.58
CA GLY A 131 17.03 -3.31 1.30
C GLY A 131 15.83 -4.24 1.13
N ILE A 132 15.01 -4.36 2.16
CA ILE A 132 13.78 -5.17 2.12
C ILE A 132 12.60 -4.26 2.42
N LEU A 133 11.69 -4.13 1.45
CA LEU A 133 10.44 -3.39 1.58
C LEU A 133 9.27 -4.37 1.46
N TYR A 134 8.56 -4.53 2.56
CA TYR A 134 7.38 -5.38 2.64
C TYR A 134 6.11 -4.55 2.37
N TYR A 135 5.27 -5.05 1.49
CA TYR A 135 3.93 -4.52 1.27
C TYR A 135 2.86 -5.52 1.70
N SER A 136 2.95 -6.76 1.21
CA SER A 136 1.99 -7.82 1.54
C SER A 136 2.52 -9.19 1.10
N TRP A 137 2.06 -10.26 1.76
CA TRP A 137 2.38 -11.64 1.40
C TRP A 137 1.18 -12.54 1.62
N ILE A 138 0.29 -12.62 0.64
CA ILE A 138 -0.91 -13.45 0.69
C ILE A 138 -0.80 -14.54 -0.36
N LEU A 139 -0.72 -15.79 0.11
CA LEU A 139 -0.81 -16.97 -0.73
C LEU A 139 -2.28 -17.33 -0.92
N LEU A 140 -2.79 -17.16 -2.13
CA LEU A 140 -4.14 -17.60 -2.48
C LEU A 140 -4.11 -19.11 -2.67
N HIS A 141 -4.44 -19.88 -1.63
CA HIS A 141 -4.63 -21.32 -1.75
C HIS A 141 -5.99 -21.60 -2.42
N THR A 142 -5.95 -22.30 -3.55
CA THR A 142 -7.15 -22.75 -4.28
C THR A 142 -7.86 -23.93 -3.60
N GLN A 143 -7.29 -24.50 -2.54
CA GLN A 143 -7.88 -25.61 -1.79
C GLN A 143 -7.69 -25.38 -0.28
N GLY A 144 -8.77 -24.93 0.36
CA GLY A 144 -8.90 -24.84 1.82
C GLY A 144 -8.49 -23.48 2.40
N ASN A 145 -9.47 -22.79 2.95
CA ASN A 145 -9.44 -21.46 3.59
C ASN A 145 -8.51 -21.36 4.81
N LYS A 146 -7.20 -21.44 4.61
CA LYS A 146 -6.24 -20.97 5.61
C LYS A 146 -5.58 -19.72 5.06
N GLU A 147 -6.18 -18.59 5.32
CA GLU A 147 -5.50 -17.30 5.26
C GLU A 147 -4.45 -17.29 6.37
N VAL A 148 -3.19 -17.14 6.00
CA VAL A 148 -2.15 -16.83 6.99
C VAL A 148 -2.41 -15.41 7.46
N LEU A 149 -2.57 -15.22 8.77
CA LEU A 149 -2.78 -13.89 9.34
C LEU A 149 -1.59 -13.00 9.02
N SER A 150 -1.83 -11.75 8.69
CA SER A 150 -0.78 -10.79 8.34
C SER A 150 0.29 -10.64 9.42
N SER A 151 -0.09 -10.67 10.70
CA SER A 151 0.83 -10.66 11.85
C SER A 151 1.82 -11.82 11.84
N ASP A 152 1.38 -13.03 11.50
CA ASP A 152 2.26 -14.20 11.43
C ASP A 152 3.23 -14.09 10.27
N THR A 153 2.79 -13.52 9.15
CA THR A 153 3.64 -13.25 7.99
C THR A 153 4.73 -12.23 8.32
N TYR A 154 4.40 -11.14 9.03
CA TYR A 154 5.39 -10.13 9.45
C TYR A 154 6.47 -10.73 10.34
N ARG A 155 6.06 -11.46 11.37
CA ARG A 155 7.00 -12.14 12.29
C ARG A 155 7.85 -13.16 11.57
N MET A 156 7.28 -13.93 10.65
CA MET A 156 8.03 -14.87 9.83
C MET A 156 9.11 -14.13 9.04
N ILE A 157 8.77 -13.10 8.27
CA ILE A 157 9.72 -12.37 7.43
C ILE A 157 10.85 -11.78 8.29
N SER A 158 10.52 -11.06 9.37
CA SER A 158 11.52 -10.44 10.26
C SER A 158 12.39 -11.46 11.00
N SER A 159 11.93 -12.72 11.17
CA SER A 159 12.69 -13.77 11.85
C SER A 159 13.73 -14.47 10.95
N TYR A 160 13.63 -14.32 9.64
CA TYR A 160 14.51 -14.99 8.69
C TYR A 160 15.55 -14.08 8.03
N THR A 161 15.69 -12.85 8.53
CA THR A 161 16.73 -11.93 8.05
C THR A 161 17.24 -11.07 9.19
N ASP A 162 18.55 -10.78 9.19
CA ASP A 162 19.19 -9.79 10.07
C ASP A 162 19.11 -8.37 9.53
N LEU A 163 18.57 -8.19 8.31
CA LEU A 163 18.42 -6.89 7.68
C LEU A 163 17.11 -6.21 8.15
N PRO A 164 17.13 -4.88 8.28
CA PRO A 164 15.92 -4.13 8.60
C PRO A 164 14.87 -4.30 7.47
N VAL A 165 13.65 -4.71 7.86
CA VAL A 165 12.50 -4.82 6.95
C VAL A 165 11.65 -3.59 7.11
N PHE A 166 11.49 -2.82 6.03
CA PHE A 166 10.64 -1.64 5.98
C PHE A 166 9.24 -1.99 5.43
N THR A 167 8.27 -1.12 5.72
CA THR A 167 6.88 -1.30 5.26
C THR A 167 6.26 0.00 4.75
N LEU A 168 5.15 -0.10 4.01
CA LEU A 168 4.41 1.06 3.48
C LEU A 168 3.18 1.42 4.32
N ASN A 169 2.93 0.73 5.43
CA ASN A 169 1.77 0.98 6.28
C ASN A 169 2.08 0.76 7.76
N ASP A 170 1.24 1.37 8.61
CA ASP A 170 1.28 1.24 10.05
C ASP A 170 0.50 -0.03 10.48
N MET A 171 1.19 -1.17 10.50
CA MET A 171 0.62 -2.47 10.88
C MET A 171 1.37 -3.03 12.09
N ASP A 172 1.24 -2.39 13.26
CA ASP A 172 1.88 -2.82 14.51
C ASP A 172 3.38 -3.10 14.36
N ILE A 173 4.09 -2.13 13.77
CA ILE A 173 5.47 -2.25 13.30
C ILE A 173 6.39 -2.81 14.37
N VAL A 174 6.38 -2.23 15.57
CA VAL A 174 7.30 -2.60 16.65
C VAL A 174 7.05 -4.02 17.14
N GLU A 175 5.77 -4.42 17.26
CA GLU A 175 5.40 -5.76 17.72
C GLU A 175 5.73 -6.85 16.71
N ASN A 176 5.79 -6.49 15.43
CA ASN A 176 6.04 -7.42 14.34
C ASN A 176 7.50 -7.42 13.84
N GLY A 177 8.39 -6.63 14.46
CA GLY A 177 9.81 -6.60 14.13
C GLY A 177 10.14 -5.86 12.82
N MET A 178 9.25 -4.99 12.34
CA MET A 178 9.54 -4.13 11.20
C MET A 178 10.39 -2.93 11.63
N ALA A 179 11.27 -2.46 10.75
CA ALA A 179 12.17 -1.35 11.03
C ALA A 179 11.47 0.02 10.93
N GLY A 180 10.38 0.11 10.18
CA GLY A 180 9.63 1.34 9.97
C GLY A 180 9.26 1.59 8.51
N GLY A 181 8.92 2.85 8.21
CA GLY A 181 8.54 3.31 6.87
C GLY A 181 8.14 4.77 6.90
N PHE A 182 7.56 5.25 5.82
CA PHE A 182 7.00 6.58 5.74
C PHE A 182 5.51 6.47 5.38
N PHE A 183 4.61 6.78 6.32
CA PHE A 183 3.16 6.59 6.17
C PHE A 183 2.37 7.41 7.17
N PHE A 184 1.06 7.42 7.02
CA PHE A 184 0.15 7.96 8.02
C PHE A 184 -0.02 6.98 9.18
N PRO A 185 0.17 7.41 10.44
CA PRO A 185 -0.21 6.60 11.58
C PRO A 185 -1.69 6.20 11.54
N ALA A 186 -2.01 4.98 11.92
CA ALA A 186 -3.39 4.48 11.95
C ALA A 186 -4.32 5.37 12.80
N SER A 187 -3.79 5.95 13.88
CA SER A 187 -4.52 6.93 14.71
C SER A 187 -4.94 8.18 13.93
N ASN A 188 -4.09 8.70 13.03
CA ASN A 188 -4.40 9.87 12.20
C ASN A 188 -5.50 9.54 11.18
N ILE A 189 -5.44 8.36 10.58
CA ILE A 189 -6.47 7.88 9.65
C ILE A 189 -7.80 7.72 10.39
N SER A 190 -7.79 7.08 11.57
CA SER A 190 -8.97 6.88 12.40
C SER A 190 -9.60 8.21 12.85
N ASN A 191 -8.80 9.17 13.31
CA ASN A 191 -9.26 10.48 13.70
C ASN A 191 -9.88 11.25 12.51
N THR A 192 -9.23 11.17 11.34
CA THR A 192 -9.77 11.79 10.12
C THR A 192 -11.12 11.17 9.75
N LEU A 193 -11.24 9.85 9.81
CA LEU A 193 -12.48 9.13 9.54
C LEU A 193 -13.60 9.55 10.50
N ILE A 194 -13.34 9.57 11.81
CA ILE A 194 -14.31 9.97 12.84
C ILE A 194 -14.76 11.42 12.63
N ASN A 195 -13.83 12.34 12.40
CA ASN A 195 -14.14 13.75 12.16
C ASN A 195 -14.97 13.95 10.90
N THR A 196 -14.65 13.22 9.83
CA THR A 196 -15.40 13.27 8.57
C THR A 196 -16.82 12.74 8.75
N ILE A 197 -16.99 11.59 9.43
CA ILE A 197 -18.32 11.05 9.73
C ILE A 197 -19.15 12.07 10.55
N ASN A 198 -18.56 12.66 11.56
CA ASN A 198 -19.25 13.68 12.38
C ASN A 198 -19.63 14.92 11.55
N GLY A 199 -18.76 15.35 10.62
CA GLY A 199 -19.06 16.45 9.69
C GLY A 199 -20.20 16.09 8.73
N LEU A 200 -20.21 14.89 8.18
CA LEU A 200 -21.30 14.39 7.31
C LEU A 200 -22.63 14.36 8.07
N LEU A 201 -22.65 13.85 9.30
CA LEU A 201 -23.85 13.80 10.14
C LEU A 201 -24.41 15.20 10.49
N ARG A 202 -23.57 16.24 10.46
CA ARG A 202 -23.96 17.64 10.69
C ARG A 202 -24.25 18.41 9.39
N ASN A 203 -24.14 17.78 8.25
CA ASN A 203 -24.22 18.42 6.93
C ASN A 203 -23.14 19.51 6.71
N GLU A 204 -21.95 19.34 7.29
CA GLU A 204 -20.84 20.30 7.22
C GLU A 204 -19.78 19.93 6.15
N VAL A 205 -19.77 18.68 5.69
CA VAL A 205 -18.76 18.15 4.77
C VAL A 205 -19.43 17.36 3.64
N PHE A 206 -19.22 17.77 2.41
CA PHE A 206 -19.68 17.06 1.21
C PHE A 206 -18.74 17.30 0.03
N ASN A 207 -18.75 16.38 -0.94
CA ASN A 207 -18.09 16.51 -2.24
C ASN A 207 -16.64 16.98 -2.12
N THR A 208 -15.85 16.28 -1.31
CA THR A 208 -14.47 16.68 -1.06
C THR A 208 -13.53 15.50 -0.93
N ILE A 209 -12.25 15.77 -1.18
CA ILE A 209 -11.15 14.84 -0.92
C ILE A 209 -10.43 15.33 0.32
N ILE A 210 -10.32 14.46 1.33
CA ILE A 210 -9.66 14.75 2.60
C ILE A 210 -8.43 13.84 2.71
N THR A 211 -7.27 14.43 2.97
CA THR A 211 -6.06 13.67 3.29
C THR A 211 -5.79 13.79 4.79
N PRO A 212 -5.47 12.69 5.50
CA PRO A 212 -5.07 12.76 6.90
C PRO A 212 -3.88 13.71 7.10
N TYR A 213 -3.79 14.28 8.32
CA TYR A 213 -2.75 15.26 8.62
C TYR A 213 -1.38 14.59 8.77
N GLN A 214 -0.42 15.08 7.98
CA GLN A 214 1.02 14.77 7.93
C GLN A 214 1.44 13.30 8.08
N PRO A 215 1.92 12.68 7.01
CA PRO A 215 2.75 11.48 7.09
C PRO A 215 4.09 11.83 7.74
N HIS A 216 4.70 10.86 8.41
CA HIS A 216 6.05 11.00 8.94
C HIS A 216 6.77 9.65 8.98
N PRO A 217 8.11 9.65 9.04
CA PRO A 217 8.86 8.42 9.24
C PRO A 217 8.56 7.83 10.61
N VAL A 218 8.38 6.53 10.67
CA VAL A 218 8.14 5.74 11.89
C VAL A 218 9.18 4.65 11.99
#